data_85a48c98922bcb71443b9f64edbf61cc
#
_entry.id   85a48c98922bcb71443b9f64edbf61cc
#
_cell.length_a   1.000
_cell.length_b   1.000
_cell.length_c   1.000
_cell.angle_alpha   90.00
_cell.angle_beta   90.00
_cell.angle_gamma   90.00
#
_symmetry.space_group_name_H-M   'P 1'
#
loop_
_entity.id
_entity.type
_entity.pdbx_description
1 polymer ?
#
loop_
_entity_poly.entity_id
_entity_poly.type
_entity_poly.pdbx_seq_one_letter_code
_entity_poly.pdbx_strand_id
1 'polypeptide(L)' 'MKGDSFDVEVLEGRPPKTLDVAAADGGTCRYCLEGWMQSGGSARYTFLYRV' A
#
# COMPACT_ATOMS: atom_id res chain seq x y z
N MET A 1 6.32 -7.90 2.29
CA MET A 1 6.29 -9.24 2.89
C MET A 1 5.34 -9.24 4.06
N LYS A 2 5.04 -10.41 4.59
CA LYS A 2 4.12 -10.54 5.71
C LYS A 2 4.57 -9.65 6.87
N GLY A 3 3.65 -8.86 7.38
CA GLY A 3 3.95 -7.96 8.47
C GLY A 3 4.49 -6.59 8.05
N ASP A 4 4.78 -6.43 6.78
CA ASP A 4 5.32 -5.19 6.28
C ASP A 4 4.21 -4.16 6.08
N SER A 5 4.55 -2.91 6.33
CA SER A 5 3.67 -1.80 6.01
C SER A 5 4.53 -0.63 5.56
N PHE A 6 3.92 0.27 4.80
CA PHE A 6 4.64 1.45 4.34
C PHE A 6 3.65 2.57 4.06
N ASP A 7 4.16 3.79 4.04
CA ASP A 7 3.35 4.98 3.79
C ASP A 7 3.57 5.45 2.37
N VAL A 8 2.47 5.87 1.72
CA VAL A 8 2.50 6.39 0.37
C VAL A 8 1.96 7.80 0.38
N GLU A 9 2.64 8.71 -0.28
CA GLU A 9 2.19 10.08 -0.37
C GLU A 9 1.01 10.16 -1.34
N VAL A 10 -0.06 10.79 -0.89
CA VAL A 10 -1.26 10.98 -1.71
C VAL A 10 -1.30 12.42 -2.15
N LEU A 11 -1.02 12.69 -3.43
CA LEU A 11 -0.93 14.05 -3.94
C LEU A 11 -2.27 14.62 -4.33
N GLU A 12 -3.17 13.80 -4.85
CA GLU A 12 -4.52 14.26 -5.16
C GLU A 12 -5.44 13.07 -5.27
N GLY A 13 -6.71 13.31 -4.98
CA GLY A 13 -7.71 12.27 -5.02
C GLY A 13 -7.64 11.37 -3.81
N ARG A 14 -8.13 10.16 -3.97
CA ARG A 14 -8.13 9.17 -2.92
C ARG A 14 -7.15 8.06 -3.23
N PRO A 15 -6.50 7.50 -2.22
CA PRO A 15 -5.62 6.36 -2.46
C PRO A 15 -6.45 5.13 -2.82
N PRO A 16 -5.93 4.26 -3.70
CA PRO A 16 -6.62 3.03 -4.03
C PRO A 16 -6.72 2.11 -2.80
N LYS A 17 -7.71 1.25 -2.79
CA LYS A 17 -7.90 0.33 -1.67
C LYS A 17 -6.81 -0.71 -1.59
N THR A 18 -6.23 -1.09 -2.73
CA THR A 18 -5.14 -2.05 -2.79
C THR A 18 -4.06 -1.56 -3.71
N LEU A 19 -2.83 -2.00 -3.44
CA LEU A 19 -1.68 -1.70 -4.28
C LEU A 19 -0.95 -3.00 -4.58
N ASP A 20 -0.51 -3.14 -5.83
CA ASP A 20 0.31 -4.27 -6.25
C ASP A 20 1.73 -3.76 -6.45
N VAL A 21 2.69 -4.40 -5.78
CA VAL A 21 4.09 -4.00 -5.82
C VAL A 21 4.91 -5.18 -6.31
N ALA A 22 5.79 -4.92 -7.27
CA ALA A 22 6.65 -5.97 -7.79
C ALA A 22 7.61 -6.45 -6.70
N ALA A 23 7.71 -7.76 -6.55
CA ALA A 23 8.63 -8.35 -5.60
C ALA A 23 9.98 -8.57 -6.27
N ALA A 24 11.03 -8.67 -5.46
CA ALA A 24 12.39 -8.84 -5.97
C ALA A 24 12.57 -10.14 -6.75
N ASP A 25 11.76 -11.16 -6.45
CA ASP A 25 11.87 -12.46 -7.11
C ASP A 25 11.01 -12.57 -8.37
N GLY A 26 10.43 -11.47 -8.82
CA GLY A 26 9.60 -11.46 -10.01
C GLY A 26 8.12 -11.66 -9.76
N GLY A 27 7.73 -11.88 -8.50
CA GLY A 27 6.32 -12.00 -8.15
C GLY A 27 5.68 -10.65 -7.88
N THR A 28 4.48 -10.69 -7.38
CA THR A 28 3.75 -9.48 -7.03
C THR A 28 3.19 -9.61 -5.62
N CYS A 29 3.39 -8.58 -4.82
CA CYS A 29 2.83 -8.51 -3.48
C CYS A 29 1.67 -7.53 -3.48
N ARG A 30 0.57 -7.94 -2.87
CA ARG A 30 -0.61 -7.07 -2.78
C ARG A 30 -0.72 -6.52 -1.38
N TYR A 31 -0.92 -5.21 -1.31
CA TYR A 31 -1.07 -4.49 -0.05
C TYR A 31 -2.46 -3.87 0.00
N CYS A 32 -3.01 -3.77 1.20
CA CYS A 32 -4.31 -3.13 1.37
C CYS A 32 -4.17 -1.85 2.17
N LEU A 33 -5.07 -0.92 1.90
CA LEU A 33 -5.09 0.37 2.58
C LEU A 33 -5.51 0.15 4.03
N GLU A 34 -4.60 0.44 4.94
CA GLU A 34 -4.86 0.31 6.37
C GLU A 34 -5.49 1.57 6.93
N GLY A 35 -4.98 2.73 6.52
CA GLY A 35 -5.49 3.99 7.01
C GLY A 35 -5.06 5.13 6.11
N TRP A 36 -5.88 6.17 6.09
CA TRP A 36 -5.60 7.34 5.28
C TRP A 36 -6.15 8.56 5.99
N MET A 37 -5.26 9.52 6.24
CA MET A 37 -5.67 10.78 6.82
C MET A 37 -5.58 11.85 5.77
N GLN A 38 -6.73 12.33 5.36
CA GLN A 38 -6.82 13.34 4.30
C GLN A 38 -5.97 14.56 4.62
N SER A 39 -5.97 14.99 5.87
CA SER A 39 -5.19 16.15 6.27
C SER A 39 -3.69 15.86 6.32
N GLY A 40 -3.32 14.62 6.49
CA GLY A 40 -1.91 14.24 6.57
C GLY A 40 -1.25 14.02 5.24
N GLY A 41 -2.03 13.79 4.19
CA GLY A 41 -1.49 13.62 2.86
C GLY A 41 -0.79 12.29 2.62
N SER A 42 -0.89 11.33 3.53
CA SER A 42 -0.28 10.04 3.33
C SER A 42 -1.24 8.91 3.70
N ALA A 43 -1.06 7.77 3.06
CA ALA A 43 -1.86 6.59 3.29
C ALA A 43 -0.95 5.45 3.69
N ARG A 44 -1.39 4.65 4.64
CA ARG A 44 -0.61 3.50 5.09
C ARG A 44 -1.18 2.23 4.49
N TYR A 45 -0.29 1.43 3.88
CA TYR A 45 -0.63 0.16 3.29
C TYR A 45 0.06 -0.95 4.05
N THR A 46 -0.63 -2.07 4.21
CA THR A 46 -0.08 -3.21 4.91
C THR A 46 -0.18 -4.44 4.01
N PHE A 47 0.77 -5.36 4.16
CA PHE A 47 0.85 -6.54 3.32
C PHE A 47 -0.40 -7.40 3.47
N LEU A 48 -0.97 -7.80 2.35
CA LEU A 48 -2.19 -8.61 2.31
C LEU A 48 -1.85 -10.05 1.92
N TYR A 49 -1.32 -10.25 0.73
CA TYR A 49 -0.88 -11.57 0.28
C TYR A 49 -0.08 -11.43 -1.01
N ARG A 50 0.55 -12.52 -1.39
CA ARG A 50 1.26 -12.59 -2.67
C ARG A 50 0.30 -13.04 -3.76
N VAL A 51 0.42 -12.40 -4.89
CA VAL A 51 -0.42 -12.72 -6.05
C VAL A 51 0.30 -13.71 -6.95
#